data_03c66513b3d6217270455538fdb451e3
#
_entry.id   03c66513b3d6217270455538fdb451e3
#
_cell.length_a   1.000
_cell.length_b   1.000
_cell.length_c   1.000
_cell.angle_alpha   90.00
_cell.angle_beta   90.00
_cell.angle_gamma   90.00
#
_symmetry.space_group_name_H-M   'P 1'
#
loop_
_entity.id
_entity.type
_entity.pdbx_description
1 polymer ?
#
loop_
_entity_poly.entity_id
_entity_poly.type
_entity_poly.pdbx_seq_one_letter_code
_entity_poly.pdbx_strand_id
1 'polypeptide(L)'
;MANGSDVWTPMDSDGFRRTITTISTTISPLKGQPVLWPQRRLHMPKILVDDTRALPKKAKDDGWIILRKGEDLPEWFAVNGWPEAIALDYDLELGGGTWDGARVARWLVSEWTNKATSTKDFPLWDVHSRKPSNNAEVAGILSAFAERRHPGLAPFKQG
;
A
#
# COMPACT_ATOMS: atom_id res chain seq x y z
N MET A 1 -23.59 -49.46 3.10
CA MET A 1 -24.28 -48.45 3.89
C MET A 1 -24.02 -47.09 3.23
N ALA A 2 -25.00 -46.55 2.53
CA ALA A 2 -24.87 -45.30 1.79
C ALA A 2 -25.46 -44.19 2.68
N ASN A 3 -24.62 -43.22 3.07
CA ASN A 3 -25.09 -42.01 3.73
C ASN A 3 -25.47 -40.99 2.64
N GLY A 4 -26.76 -40.92 2.35
CA GLY A 4 -27.34 -39.85 1.56
C GLY A 4 -27.48 -38.59 2.41
N SER A 5 -26.78 -37.53 2.03
CA SER A 5 -27.02 -36.20 2.57
C SER A 5 -28.13 -35.55 1.76
N ASP A 6 -29.30 -35.44 2.34
CA ASP A 6 -30.43 -34.71 1.76
C ASP A 6 -30.10 -33.20 1.78
N VAL A 7 -29.86 -32.63 0.59
CA VAL A 7 -29.69 -31.19 0.43
C VAL A 7 -31.08 -30.58 0.24
N TRP A 8 -31.54 -29.83 1.22
CA TRP A 8 -32.76 -29.04 1.16
C TRP A 8 -32.59 -27.89 0.15
N THR A 9 -33.45 -27.87 -0.88
CA THR A 9 -33.55 -26.73 -1.80
C THR A 9 -34.82 -25.94 -1.46
N PRO A 10 -34.73 -24.60 -1.27
CA PRO A 10 -35.92 -23.78 -1.08
C PRO A 10 -36.73 -23.66 -2.37
N MET A 11 -38.05 -23.78 -2.26
CA MET A 11 -39.01 -23.48 -3.34
C MET A 11 -39.27 -21.98 -3.37
N ASP A 12 -39.23 -21.38 -4.55
CA ASP A 12 -39.72 -20.03 -4.77
C ASP A 12 -41.24 -20.05 -5.03
N SER A 13 -41.87 -18.89 -4.86
CA SER A 13 -43.34 -18.74 -4.81
C SER A 13 -44.09 -19.07 -6.11
N ASP A 14 -43.39 -19.42 -7.19
CA ASP A 14 -44.00 -19.66 -8.50
C ASP A 14 -44.02 -21.13 -8.94
N GLY A 15 -43.61 -22.05 -8.07
CA GLY A 15 -43.76 -23.52 -8.29
C GLY A 15 -42.94 -24.10 -9.42
N PHE A 16 -41.99 -23.38 -9.97
CA PHE A 16 -41.13 -23.87 -11.06
C PHE A 16 -39.78 -24.40 -10.49
N ARG A 17 -39.53 -25.69 -10.70
CA ARG A 17 -38.20 -26.29 -10.43
C ARG A 17 -37.21 -25.86 -11.52
N ARG A 18 -36.27 -24.98 -11.18
CA ARG A 18 -35.09 -24.78 -12.02
C ARG A 18 -34.06 -25.84 -11.69
N THR A 19 -33.83 -26.73 -12.62
CA THR A 19 -32.68 -27.66 -12.56
C THR A 19 -31.42 -26.92 -12.90
N ILE A 20 -30.61 -26.60 -11.89
CA ILE A 20 -29.28 -26.05 -12.11
C ILE A 20 -28.35 -27.21 -12.42
N THR A 21 -28.02 -27.41 -13.68
CA THR A 21 -26.97 -28.35 -14.07
C THR A 21 -25.63 -27.71 -13.79
N THR A 22 -25.04 -28.02 -12.64
CA THR A 22 -23.65 -27.63 -12.35
C THR A 22 -22.72 -28.46 -13.19
N ILE A 23 -22.20 -27.89 -14.27
CA ILE A 23 -21.13 -28.51 -15.03
C ILE A 23 -19.84 -28.31 -14.22
N SER A 24 -19.49 -29.30 -13.41
CA SER A 24 -18.16 -29.39 -12.79
C SER A 24 -17.14 -29.75 -13.87
N THR A 25 -16.56 -28.75 -14.49
CA THR A 25 -15.37 -28.97 -15.34
C THR A 25 -14.18 -29.17 -14.41
N THR A 26 -13.94 -30.40 -14.01
CA THR A 26 -12.71 -30.78 -13.31
C THR A 26 -11.57 -30.76 -14.34
N ILE A 27 -10.87 -29.62 -14.44
CA ILE A 27 -9.62 -29.53 -15.17
C ILE A 27 -8.55 -30.12 -14.26
N SER A 28 -8.23 -31.39 -14.46
CA SER A 28 -7.07 -32.01 -13.83
C SER A 28 -5.79 -31.35 -14.37
N PRO A 29 -4.93 -30.78 -13.53
CA PRO A 29 -3.65 -30.24 -14.00
C PRO A 29 -2.78 -31.41 -14.49
N LEU A 30 -2.29 -31.32 -15.72
CA LEU A 30 -1.29 -32.23 -16.28
C LEU A 30 -0.06 -32.21 -15.35
N LYS A 31 0.28 -33.40 -14.81
CA LYS A 31 1.47 -33.59 -13.98
C LYS A 31 2.70 -33.12 -14.73
N GLY A 32 3.38 -32.09 -14.22
CA GLY A 32 4.74 -31.73 -14.65
C GLY A 32 4.91 -30.37 -15.34
N GLN A 33 3.86 -29.61 -15.56
CA GLN A 33 4.07 -28.23 -16.01
C GLN A 33 4.09 -27.27 -14.79
N PRO A 34 5.17 -26.46 -14.62
CA PRO A 34 5.12 -25.38 -13.66
C PRO A 34 3.99 -24.44 -14.09
N VAL A 35 3.02 -24.24 -13.20
CA VAL A 35 2.00 -23.21 -13.38
C VAL A 35 2.75 -21.89 -13.36
N LEU A 36 3.09 -21.37 -14.52
CA LEU A 36 3.58 -20.01 -14.69
C LEU A 36 2.40 -19.07 -14.40
N TRP A 37 2.16 -18.83 -13.10
CA TRP A 37 1.41 -17.65 -12.72
C TRP A 37 2.11 -16.47 -13.38
N PRO A 38 1.42 -15.64 -14.18
CA PRO A 38 2.00 -14.40 -14.61
C PRO A 38 2.42 -13.68 -13.32
N GLN A 39 3.74 -13.59 -13.10
CA GLN A 39 4.33 -12.75 -12.11
C GLN A 39 3.98 -11.31 -12.54
N ARG A 40 2.72 -10.90 -12.34
CA ARG A 40 2.48 -9.49 -12.11
C ARG A 40 3.34 -9.19 -10.91
N ARG A 41 4.52 -8.64 -11.13
CA ARG A 41 5.13 -7.78 -10.13
C ARG A 41 4.02 -6.80 -9.82
N LEU A 42 3.32 -7.06 -8.73
CA LEU A 42 2.47 -6.06 -8.12
C LEU A 42 3.46 -4.94 -7.86
N HIS A 43 3.46 -3.93 -8.72
CA HIS A 43 4.28 -2.75 -8.56
C HIS A 43 3.77 -2.15 -7.25
N MET A 44 4.52 -2.38 -6.18
CA MET A 44 4.15 -1.82 -4.89
C MET A 44 4.13 -0.31 -5.08
N PRO A 45 3.06 0.38 -4.70
CA PRO A 45 2.93 1.80 -4.94
C PRO A 45 4.01 2.58 -4.20
N LYS A 46 4.35 3.75 -4.71
CA LYS A 46 5.20 4.73 -4.07
C LYS A 46 4.33 5.87 -3.57
N ILE A 47 4.56 6.35 -2.37
CA ILE A 47 3.75 7.39 -1.75
C ILE A 47 4.53 8.68 -1.63
N LEU A 48 3.90 9.76 -2.04
CA LEU A 48 4.29 11.12 -1.71
C LEU A 48 3.29 11.68 -0.71
N VAL A 49 3.72 12.08 0.46
CA VAL A 49 2.91 12.82 1.42
C VAL A 49 3.27 14.30 1.30
N ASP A 50 2.40 15.07 0.68
CA ASP A 50 2.63 16.47 0.35
C ASP A 50 1.30 17.18 0.08
N ASP A 51 1.00 18.25 0.79
CA ASP A 51 -0.28 18.93 0.74
C ASP A 51 -0.43 19.91 -0.44
N THR A 52 0.68 20.36 -1.01
CA THR A 52 0.68 21.43 -2.00
C THR A 52 1.16 21.03 -3.39
N ARG A 53 2.14 20.14 -3.49
CA ARG A 53 2.75 19.79 -4.78
C ARG A 53 1.87 18.88 -5.63
N ALA A 54 1.94 19.07 -6.94
CA ALA A 54 1.29 18.16 -7.89
C ALA A 54 2.28 17.08 -8.35
N LEU A 55 1.79 15.85 -8.53
CA LEU A 55 2.60 14.81 -9.17
C LEU A 55 2.75 15.07 -10.65
N PRO A 56 4.00 15.12 -11.18
CA PRO A 56 4.26 15.11 -12.61
C PRO A 56 3.63 13.87 -13.27
N LYS A 57 3.26 13.97 -14.56
CA LYS A 57 2.68 12.85 -15.30
C LYS A 57 3.58 11.60 -15.20
N LYS A 58 4.87 11.76 -15.45
CA LYS A 58 5.86 10.66 -15.34
C LYS A 58 5.82 9.98 -13.98
N ALA A 59 5.69 10.72 -12.89
CA ALA A 59 5.63 10.14 -11.55
C ALA A 59 4.37 9.28 -11.36
N LYS A 60 3.23 9.72 -11.89
CA LYS A 60 2.00 8.92 -11.89
C LYS A 60 2.16 7.62 -12.68
N ASP A 61 2.80 7.71 -13.84
CA ASP A 61 3.10 6.55 -14.69
C ASP A 61 4.09 5.57 -14.00
N ASP A 62 4.99 6.10 -13.15
CA ASP A 62 5.94 5.33 -12.32
C ASP A 62 5.33 4.79 -11.01
N GLY A 63 4.03 4.90 -10.82
CA GLY A 63 3.30 4.34 -9.69
C GLY A 63 3.30 5.20 -8.42
N TRP A 64 3.63 6.49 -8.52
CA TRP A 64 3.50 7.40 -7.39
C TRP A 64 2.05 7.79 -7.13
N ILE A 65 1.68 7.77 -5.85
CA ILE A 65 0.40 8.23 -5.33
C ILE A 65 0.67 9.38 -4.36
N ILE A 66 -0.17 10.40 -4.38
CA ILE A 66 -0.06 11.52 -3.45
C ILE A 66 -1.15 11.42 -2.38
N LEU A 67 -0.72 11.50 -1.12
CA LEU A 67 -1.60 11.70 0.03
C LEU A 67 -1.43 13.14 0.52
N ARG A 68 -2.54 13.81 0.72
CA ARG A 68 -2.57 15.24 1.06
C ARG A 68 -2.47 15.51 2.55
N LYS A 69 -2.75 14.49 3.36
CA LYS A 69 -2.73 14.57 4.83
C LYS A 69 -2.01 13.37 5.40
N GLY A 70 -1.27 13.59 6.47
CA GLY A 70 -0.63 12.50 7.21
C GLY A 70 -1.64 11.53 7.81
N GLU A 71 -2.80 12.02 8.20
CA GLU A 71 -3.90 11.25 8.78
C GLU A 71 -4.51 10.24 7.83
N ASP A 72 -4.33 10.38 6.52
CA ASP A 72 -4.84 9.44 5.52
C ASP A 72 -4.00 8.14 5.45
N LEU A 73 -2.77 8.17 5.98
CA LEU A 73 -1.84 7.03 5.93
C LEU A 73 -2.37 5.76 6.60
N PRO A 74 -2.95 5.80 7.83
CA PRO A 74 -3.45 4.59 8.47
C PRO A 74 -4.49 3.85 7.65
N GLU A 75 -5.46 4.56 7.10
CA GLU A 75 -6.52 3.97 6.26
C GLU A 75 -5.93 3.44 4.94
N TRP A 76 -5.06 4.24 4.31
CA TRP A 76 -4.42 3.84 3.07
C TRP A 76 -3.59 2.55 3.24
N PHE A 77 -2.80 2.43 4.33
CA PHE A 77 -1.98 1.25 4.62
C PHE A 77 -2.82 0.02 4.99
N ALA A 78 -3.96 0.22 5.65
CA ALA A 78 -4.87 -0.87 5.96
C ALA A 78 -5.42 -1.54 4.69
N VAL A 79 -5.64 -0.76 3.64
CA VAL A 79 -6.19 -1.26 2.36
C VAL A 79 -5.11 -1.77 1.41
N ASN A 80 -3.98 -1.06 1.31
CA ASN A 80 -2.98 -1.27 0.26
C ASN A 80 -1.70 -1.96 0.75
N GLY A 81 -1.50 -2.05 2.06
CA GLY A 81 -0.25 -2.52 2.65
C GLY A 81 0.87 -1.47 2.61
N TRP A 82 2.10 -1.92 2.85
CA TRP A 82 3.28 -1.04 2.84
C TRP A 82 3.71 -0.71 1.41
N PRO A 83 4.09 0.55 1.14
CA PRO A 83 4.58 0.93 -0.18
C PRO A 83 6.05 0.51 -0.38
N GLU A 84 6.51 0.55 -1.63
CA GLU A 84 7.93 0.37 -1.97
C GLU A 84 8.78 1.56 -1.50
N ALA A 85 8.22 2.76 -1.58
CA ALA A 85 8.91 4.00 -1.29
C ALA A 85 7.97 5.06 -0.71
N ILE A 86 8.52 5.91 0.16
CA ILE A 86 7.81 7.01 0.81
C ILE A 86 8.65 8.29 0.72
N ALA A 87 8.08 9.35 0.16
CA ALA A 87 8.64 10.69 0.21
C ALA A 87 7.75 11.58 1.09
N LEU A 88 8.33 12.25 2.07
CA LEU A 88 7.61 13.05 3.07
C LEU A 88 7.92 14.54 2.93
N ASP A 89 6.88 15.37 2.87
CA ASP A 89 7.01 16.78 3.22
C ASP A 89 6.86 16.95 4.74
N TYR A 90 7.51 17.95 5.27
CA TYR A 90 7.34 18.32 6.68
C TYR A 90 6.08 19.17 6.89
N ASP A 91 5.91 20.18 6.03
CA ASP A 91 4.87 21.19 6.16
C ASP A 91 3.56 20.70 5.50
N LEU A 92 2.68 20.04 6.26
CA LEU A 92 1.41 19.47 5.79
C LEU A 92 0.18 20.27 6.23
N GLU A 93 0.36 21.51 6.63
CA GLU A 93 -0.70 22.33 7.24
C GLU A 93 -1.78 22.77 6.25
N LEU A 94 -1.42 23.03 5.00
CA LEU A 94 -2.36 23.51 3.98
C LEU A 94 -3.36 22.47 3.52
N GLY A 95 -3.06 21.19 3.70
CA GLY A 95 -3.98 20.08 3.44
C GLY A 95 -5.13 19.98 4.44
N GLY A 96 -5.15 20.83 5.49
CA GLY A 96 -6.14 20.81 6.55
C GLY A 96 -6.02 19.62 7.51
N GLY A 97 -4.88 18.96 7.52
CA GLY A 97 -4.50 17.93 8.48
C GLY A 97 -3.88 18.53 9.75
N THR A 98 -3.71 17.70 10.77
CA THR A 98 -3.07 18.06 12.05
C THR A 98 -1.70 17.37 12.22
N TRP A 99 -1.30 16.54 11.28
CA TRP A 99 -0.03 15.85 11.30
C TRP A 99 0.99 16.61 10.45
N ASP A 100 2.12 16.91 11.06
CA ASP A 100 3.34 17.33 10.37
C ASP A 100 4.17 16.11 9.91
N GLY A 101 5.21 16.34 9.13
CA GLY A 101 6.09 15.28 8.65
C GLY A 101 6.80 14.52 9.76
N ALA A 102 7.11 15.17 10.90
CA ALA A 102 7.72 14.50 12.04
C ALA A 102 6.76 13.54 12.72
N ARG A 103 5.48 13.91 12.84
CA ARG A 103 4.43 13.01 13.35
C ARG A 103 4.20 11.84 12.42
N VAL A 104 4.17 12.07 11.12
CA VAL A 104 4.12 11.00 10.11
C VAL A 104 5.28 10.03 10.28
N ALA A 105 6.52 10.53 10.39
CA ALA A 105 7.69 9.68 10.57
C ALA A 105 7.62 8.83 11.84
N ARG A 106 7.22 9.40 12.98
CA ARG A 106 7.04 8.67 14.24
C ARG A 106 5.97 7.59 14.12
N TRP A 107 4.86 7.89 13.43
CA TRP A 107 3.81 6.92 13.18
C TRP A 107 4.30 5.76 12.31
N LEU A 108 5.03 6.03 11.22
CA LEU A 108 5.61 5.00 10.34
C LEU A 108 6.54 4.06 11.12
N VAL A 109 7.42 4.60 11.97
CA VAL A 109 8.32 3.81 12.82
C VAL A 109 7.51 2.93 13.77
N SER A 110 6.50 3.47 14.43
CA SER A 110 5.64 2.73 15.37
C SER A 110 4.89 1.61 14.67
N GLU A 111 4.26 1.89 13.52
CA GLU A 111 3.50 0.89 12.76
C GLU A 111 4.40 -0.23 12.22
N TRP A 112 5.59 0.10 11.73
CA TRP A 112 6.54 -0.90 11.27
C TRP A 112 7.01 -1.79 12.40
N THR A 113 7.37 -1.20 13.55
CA THR A 113 7.81 -1.94 14.73
C THR A 113 6.75 -2.93 15.21
N ASN A 114 5.47 -2.55 15.11
CA ASN A 114 4.38 -3.43 15.52
C ASN A 114 4.08 -4.56 14.53
N LYS A 115 4.43 -4.41 13.25
CA LYS A 115 4.03 -5.34 12.18
C LYS A 115 5.18 -6.12 11.55
N ALA A 116 6.41 -5.66 11.70
CA ALA A 116 7.59 -6.23 11.04
C ALA A 116 8.74 -6.48 12.01
N THR A 117 9.50 -7.54 11.73
CA THR A 117 10.65 -7.94 12.55
C THR A 117 11.99 -7.39 12.03
N SER A 118 12.03 -6.90 10.79
CA SER A 118 13.26 -6.45 10.13
C SER A 118 13.16 -5.02 9.62
N THR A 119 14.07 -4.17 10.03
CA THR A 119 14.19 -2.80 9.51
C THR A 119 14.80 -2.75 8.11
N LYS A 120 15.40 -3.85 7.64
CA LYS A 120 16.00 -3.93 6.29
C LYS A 120 14.96 -3.87 5.17
N ASP A 121 13.74 -4.28 5.47
CA ASP A 121 12.64 -4.30 4.51
C ASP A 121 11.75 -3.05 4.60
N PHE A 122 12.10 -2.10 5.48
CA PHE A 122 11.40 -0.81 5.54
C PHE A 122 11.44 -0.13 4.16
N PRO A 123 10.39 0.58 3.73
CA PRO A 123 10.35 1.25 2.44
C PRO A 123 11.58 2.14 2.18
N LEU A 124 11.93 2.34 0.92
CA LEU A 124 12.84 3.42 0.56
C LEU A 124 12.22 4.74 1.00
N TRP A 125 13.00 5.63 1.57
CA TRP A 125 12.45 6.88 2.07
C TRP A 125 13.31 8.09 1.75
N ASP A 126 12.66 9.23 1.62
CA ASP A 126 13.30 10.54 1.53
C ASP A 126 12.43 11.60 2.18
N VAL A 127 13.03 12.72 2.50
CA VAL A 127 12.38 13.87 3.12
C VAL A 127 12.66 15.11 2.30
N HIS A 128 11.63 15.92 2.09
CA HIS A 128 11.75 17.21 1.44
C HIS A 128 10.95 18.25 2.24
N SER A 129 11.52 19.41 2.40
CA SER A 129 10.89 20.59 2.99
C SER A 129 11.66 21.81 2.51
N ARG A 130 10.99 22.95 2.53
CA ARG A 130 11.63 24.24 2.25
C ARG A 130 12.62 24.67 3.34
N LYS A 131 12.46 24.15 4.55
CA LYS A 131 13.32 24.48 5.71
C LYS A 131 14.27 23.32 5.99
N PRO A 132 15.60 23.52 5.90
CA PRO A 132 16.58 22.45 6.16
C PRO A 132 16.46 21.83 7.57
N SER A 133 16.12 22.62 8.58
CA SER A 133 15.92 22.13 9.96
C SER A 133 14.81 21.08 10.05
N ASN A 134 13.72 21.28 9.31
CA ASN A 134 12.59 20.38 9.29
C ASN A 134 12.95 19.05 8.63
N ASN A 135 13.74 19.11 7.54
CA ASN A 135 14.29 17.92 6.91
C ASN A 135 15.19 17.13 7.87
N ALA A 136 16.02 17.83 8.67
CA ALA A 136 16.93 17.19 9.61
C ALA A 136 16.16 16.45 10.73
N GLU A 137 15.05 17.01 11.22
CA GLU A 137 14.22 16.36 12.25
C GLU A 137 13.63 15.04 11.73
N VAL A 138 12.92 15.10 10.61
CA VAL A 138 12.27 13.91 10.03
C VAL A 138 13.31 12.87 9.61
N ALA A 139 14.39 13.31 8.98
CA ALA A 139 15.49 12.43 8.59
C ALA A 139 16.16 11.79 9.81
N GLY A 140 16.29 12.52 10.92
CA GLY A 140 16.82 11.99 12.18
C GLY A 140 15.96 10.84 12.74
N ILE A 141 14.64 11.02 12.75
CA ILE A 141 13.68 10.01 13.22
C ILE A 141 13.81 8.74 12.35
N LEU A 142 13.77 8.89 11.03
CA LEU A 142 13.79 7.74 10.12
C LEU A 142 15.17 7.08 10.04
N SER A 143 16.27 7.86 10.05
CA SER A 143 17.64 7.31 9.99
C SER A 143 18.02 6.53 11.26
N ALA A 144 17.49 6.92 12.41
CA ALA A 144 17.70 6.18 13.65
C ALA A 144 17.04 4.80 13.61
N PHE A 145 16.04 4.62 12.74
CA PHE A 145 15.26 3.40 12.62
C PHE A 145 15.65 2.55 11.41
N ALA A 146 15.84 3.15 10.24
CA ALA A 146 16.06 2.44 8.98
C ALA A 146 17.08 3.13 8.07
N GLU A 147 18.05 2.37 7.58
CA GLU A 147 19.16 2.89 6.76
C GLU A 147 18.79 3.14 5.29
N ARG A 148 17.55 2.86 4.89
CA ARG A 148 17.11 2.88 3.47
C ARG A 148 16.75 4.26 2.94
N ARG A 149 17.50 5.28 3.35
CA ARG A 149 17.36 6.62 2.79
C ARG A 149 17.82 6.67 1.33
N HIS A 150 17.02 7.24 0.48
CA HIS A 150 17.33 7.45 -0.93
C HIS A 150 17.17 8.93 -1.30
N PRO A 151 18.21 9.76 -1.15
CA PRO A 151 18.15 11.18 -1.45
C PRO A 151 17.72 11.43 -2.90
N GLY A 152 16.76 12.34 -3.10
CA GLY A 152 16.21 12.62 -4.41
C GLY A 152 15.15 11.64 -4.89
N LEU A 153 14.63 10.79 -3.99
CA LEU A 153 13.54 9.85 -4.27
C LEU A 153 12.24 10.56 -4.69
N ALA A 154 11.99 11.75 -4.13
CA ALA A 154 10.78 12.51 -4.45
C ALA A 154 10.70 12.80 -5.95
N PRO A 155 9.53 12.61 -6.60
CA PRO A 155 9.40 12.63 -8.05
C PRO A 155 9.40 14.04 -8.68
N PHE A 156 9.97 15.02 -8.00
CA PHE A 156 10.14 16.37 -8.49
C PHE A 156 11.52 16.90 -8.06
N LYS A 157 12.10 17.76 -8.87
CA LYS A 157 13.35 18.44 -8.49
C LYS A 157 13.06 19.33 -7.29
N GLN A 158 13.88 19.20 -6.25
CA GLN A 158 13.93 20.19 -5.19
C GLN A 158 14.45 21.48 -5.83
N GLY A 159 13.60 22.48 -5.93
CA GLY A 159 13.96 23.80 -6.39
C GLY A 159 14.66 24.59 -5.30
#